data_5630f69566bab579fc9cbeff96d0ed92
#
_entry.id   5630f69566bab579fc9cbeff96d0ed92
#
_cell.length_a   1.000
_cell.length_b   1.000
_cell.length_c   1.000
_cell.angle_alpha   90.00
_cell.angle_beta   90.00
_cell.angle_gamma   90.00
#
_symmetry.space_group_name_H-M   'P 1'
#
loop_
_entity.id
_entity.type
_entity.pdbx_description
1 polymer ?
#
loop_
_entity_poly.entity_id
_entity_poly.type
_entity_poly.pdbx_seq_one_letter_code
_entity_poly.pdbx_strand_id
1 'polypeptide(L)'
;MSIGHEIARVSLLIGSVVRVTSANAAADPALGRPGQPPAAAPRNEVYAAVRAYAADAGIPAFARKYGMKCSACHLAVPVLNQFGQAFKDNGYRMKNGTDDLRANEPAYWPLFAWLWKDYEVDVQRVGGRTVQERGGVSDGAVVLGGLGSIGDRVSFRFTPIIYEDGNTLVDHGWIRYNQAFGSDWVNIKVGAAELDLPIYPGREYNMGASRFAVLYAYSVPGSVSRFSVLFPQPGLEIMGHDLGSRNRYSVNLFNTGGAPRAHCVLCSPGIFGRVTHRHEFANGFLRAVRAGVFGAYATWPVGPDTSDLKGQQRLGGDVELWLGSDVLPLRVTVMAITGRDDRALVPAATRDPTFDAGMLQLEYVPKLPLVFYSRLQMIRNRRQAVAGTPDAFGDQDFQFVGVRHALELNSRFAWLLELSYWRWTIKHVAPGGANVTNHTVWLGTHLDF
;
A
#
# COMPACT_ATOMS: atom_id res chain seq x y z
N MET A 1 -5.61 -3.76 -38.98
CA MET A 1 -6.58 -4.25 -37.96
C MET A 1 -7.25 -3.03 -37.32
N SER A 2 -8.58 -2.99 -37.32
CA SER A 2 -9.33 -1.76 -36.99
C SER A 2 -9.38 -1.59 -35.45
N ILE A 3 -9.14 -0.37 -34.98
CA ILE A 3 -9.21 0.06 -33.57
C ILE A 3 -10.51 -0.39 -32.87
N GLY A 4 -11.60 -0.53 -33.61
CA GLY A 4 -12.90 -1.01 -33.08
C GLY A 4 -12.90 -2.46 -32.56
N HIS A 5 -12.04 -3.33 -33.07
CA HIS A 5 -11.96 -4.73 -32.59
C HIS A 5 -11.17 -4.85 -31.28
N GLU A 6 -10.19 -3.99 -31.04
CA GLU A 6 -9.44 -3.97 -29.78
C GLU A 6 -10.25 -3.36 -28.63
N ILE A 7 -11.03 -2.32 -28.90
CA ILE A 7 -11.93 -1.70 -27.90
C ILE A 7 -12.99 -2.70 -27.43
N ALA A 8 -13.57 -3.49 -28.32
CA ALA A 8 -14.57 -4.51 -27.96
C ALA A 8 -13.98 -5.64 -27.08
N ARG A 9 -12.73 -6.06 -27.33
CA ARG A 9 -12.04 -7.06 -26.51
C ARG A 9 -11.69 -6.53 -25.12
N VAL A 10 -11.26 -5.28 -25.03
CA VAL A 10 -10.97 -4.62 -23.76
C VAL A 10 -12.25 -4.42 -22.94
N SER A 11 -13.37 -4.06 -23.55
CA SER A 11 -14.67 -3.88 -22.87
C SER A 11 -15.21 -5.19 -22.26
N LEU A 12 -14.99 -6.35 -22.91
CA LEU A 12 -15.41 -7.65 -22.38
C LEU A 12 -14.57 -8.07 -21.16
N LEU A 13 -13.27 -7.79 -21.16
CA LEU A 13 -12.37 -8.07 -20.04
C LEU A 13 -12.66 -7.14 -18.85
N ILE A 14 -12.94 -5.87 -19.10
CA ILE A 14 -13.29 -4.89 -18.05
C ILE A 14 -14.60 -5.29 -17.35
N GLY A 15 -15.61 -5.73 -18.09
CA GLY A 15 -16.88 -6.19 -17.52
C GLY A 15 -16.74 -7.40 -16.59
N SER A 16 -15.76 -8.26 -16.83
CA SER A 16 -15.47 -9.44 -16.00
C SER A 16 -14.67 -9.09 -14.74
N VAL A 17 -13.71 -8.18 -14.83
CA VAL A 17 -12.89 -7.74 -13.69
C VAL A 17 -13.72 -6.92 -12.69
N VAL A 18 -14.61 -6.05 -13.17
CA VAL A 18 -15.49 -5.24 -12.31
C VAL A 18 -16.49 -6.11 -11.54
N ARG A 19 -16.93 -7.26 -12.10
CA ARG A 19 -17.83 -8.18 -11.39
C ARG A 19 -17.19 -8.93 -10.24
N VAL A 20 -15.89 -9.20 -10.29
CA VAL A 20 -15.17 -9.94 -9.23
C VAL A 20 -14.88 -9.05 -8.02
N THR A 21 -14.64 -7.73 -8.23
CA THR A 21 -14.33 -6.80 -7.13
C THR A 21 -15.55 -6.39 -6.30
N SER A 22 -16.79 -6.60 -6.79
CA SER A 22 -18.01 -6.19 -6.10
C SER A 22 -18.61 -7.25 -5.16
N ALA A 23 -18.10 -8.48 -5.15
CA ALA A 23 -18.70 -9.59 -4.40
C ALA A 23 -18.29 -9.64 -2.90
N ASN A 24 -17.27 -8.92 -2.46
CA ASN A 24 -16.73 -9.04 -1.10
C ASN A 24 -17.01 -7.84 -0.18
N ALA A 25 -17.94 -6.96 -0.54
CA ALA A 25 -18.40 -5.87 0.33
C ALA A 25 -19.73 -6.20 1.06
N ALA A 26 -20.03 -7.48 1.28
CA ALA A 26 -21.24 -7.89 2.01
C ALA A 26 -21.01 -7.84 3.53
N ALA A 27 -21.75 -6.96 4.13
CA ALA A 27 -21.95 -6.58 5.51
C ALA A 27 -21.94 -7.71 6.56
N ASP A 28 -21.29 -7.40 7.67
CA ASP A 28 -21.62 -7.99 8.97
C ASP A 28 -22.51 -6.99 9.75
N PRO A 29 -23.75 -7.33 10.17
CA PRO A 29 -24.63 -6.44 10.90
C PRO A 29 -24.44 -6.62 12.40
N ALA A 30 -23.44 -5.99 12.98
CA ALA A 30 -23.36 -5.84 14.45
C ALA A 30 -23.55 -4.37 14.84
N LEU A 31 -24.80 -3.89 14.74
CA LEU A 31 -25.24 -2.67 15.42
C LEU A 31 -25.34 -2.96 16.92
N GLY A 32 -24.36 -2.44 17.68
CA GLY A 32 -24.31 -2.52 19.13
C GLY A 32 -25.51 -1.83 19.79
N ARG A 33 -25.98 -2.38 20.91
CA ARG A 33 -27.04 -1.86 21.75
C ARG A 33 -26.66 -0.49 22.35
N PRO A 34 -27.63 0.44 22.55
CA PRO A 34 -27.37 1.73 23.19
C PRO A 34 -26.92 1.52 24.65
N GLY A 35 -25.77 2.07 25.00
CA GLY A 35 -25.30 2.09 26.41
C GLY A 35 -23.93 1.42 26.64
N GLN A 36 -23.29 0.80 25.65
CA GLN A 36 -21.92 0.38 25.77
C GLN A 36 -20.97 1.54 25.36
N PRO A 37 -19.85 1.77 26.11
CA PRO A 37 -18.81 2.67 25.63
C PRO A 37 -18.33 2.18 24.26
N PRO A 38 -17.96 3.08 23.34
CA PRO A 38 -17.51 2.68 22.02
C PRO A 38 -16.38 1.68 22.21
N ALA A 39 -16.61 0.46 21.80
CA ALA A 39 -15.57 -0.56 21.72
C ALA A 39 -14.42 0.06 20.92
N ALA A 40 -13.23 0.00 21.48
CA ALA A 40 -12.01 0.35 20.73
C ALA A 40 -12.14 -0.32 19.37
N ALA A 41 -12.01 0.46 18.28
CA ALA A 41 -12.24 0.00 16.93
C ALA A 41 -11.65 -1.39 16.77
N PRO A 42 -12.43 -2.37 16.27
CA PRO A 42 -12.04 -3.76 16.31
C PRO A 42 -10.69 -3.89 15.59
N ARG A 43 -9.64 -4.06 16.39
CA ARG A 43 -8.25 -4.23 15.93
C ARG A 43 -8.15 -5.27 14.84
N ASN A 44 -8.97 -6.32 14.94
CA ASN A 44 -8.99 -7.42 14.01
C ASN A 44 -9.31 -6.98 12.58
N GLU A 45 -10.14 -5.97 12.35
CA GLU A 45 -10.45 -5.50 10.99
C GLU A 45 -9.30 -4.71 10.37
N VAL A 46 -8.65 -3.82 11.12
CA VAL A 46 -7.48 -3.09 10.61
C VAL A 46 -6.29 -4.04 10.46
N TYR A 47 -6.07 -4.96 11.42
CA TYR A 47 -5.02 -5.98 11.32
C TYR A 47 -5.32 -7.03 10.25
N ALA A 48 -6.57 -7.47 10.09
CA ALA A 48 -6.94 -8.37 9.01
C ALA A 48 -6.77 -7.69 7.65
N ALA A 49 -7.24 -6.45 7.51
CA ALA A 49 -7.02 -5.66 6.31
C ALA A 49 -5.54 -5.38 6.07
N VAL A 50 -4.76 -5.08 7.12
CA VAL A 50 -3.31 -4.86 7.05
C VAL A 50 -2.58 -6.16 6.72
N ARG A 51 -2.98 -7.31 7.23
CA ARG A 51 -2.43 -8.63 6.86
C ARG A 51 -2.66 -8.96 5.38
N ALA A 52 -3.81 -8.58 4.82
CA ALA A 52 -4.13 -8.77 3.40
C ALA A 52 -3.12 -8.13 2.44
N TYR A 53 -2.42 -7.08 2.89
CA TYR A 53 -1.45 -6.35 2.10
C TYR A 53 -0.01 -6.88 2.18
N ALA A 54 0.20 -7.98 2.88
CA ALA A 54 1.53 -8.56 3.10
C ALA A 54 2.27 -9.03 1.82
N ALA A 55 1.67 -9.00 0.66
CA ALA A 55 2.00 -9.87 -0.45
C ALA A 55 2.74 -9.25 -1.65
N ASP A 56 3.63 -8.28 -1.47
CA ASP A 56 4.36 -7.72 -2.61
C ASP A 56 5.89 -7.98 -2.55
N ALA A 57 6.28 -9.21 -2.28
CA ALA A 57 7.64 -9.68 -2.54
C ALA A 57 7.88 -9.80 -4.06
N GLY A 58 9.12 -9.83 -4.50
CA GLY A 58 9.48 -9.78 -5.93
C GLY A 58 8.69 -10.78 -6.79
N ILE A 59 8.55 -10.47 -8.07
CA ILE A 59 7.85 -11.33 -9.03
C ILE A 59 8.88 -12.09 -9.86
N PRO A 60 9.16 -13.37 -9.58
CA PRO A 60 10.14 -14.17 -10.31
C PRO A 60 9.82 -14.34 -11.79
N ALA A 61 8.57 -14.08 -12.21
CA ALA A 61 8.14 -14.16 -13.60
C ALA A 61 9.03 -13.35 -14.56
N PHE A 62 9.44 -12.14 -14.17
CA PHE A 62 10.30 -11.31 -15.00
C PHE A 62 11.75 -11.80 -15.03
N ALA A 63 12.25 -12.31 -13.91
CA ALA A 63 13.55 -12.95 -13.83
C ALA A 63 13.63 -14.15 -14.77
N ARG A 64 12.59 -14.98 -14.81
CA ARG A 64 12.48 -16.12 -15.75
C ARG A 64 12.41 -15.65 -17.20
N LYS A 65 11.54 -14.68 -17.50
CA LYS A 65 11.30 -14.18 -18.84
C LYS A 65 12.54 -13.60 -19.51
N TYR A 66 13.30 -12.79 -18.76
CA TYR A 66 14.46 -12.06 -19.30
C TYR A 66 15.80 -12.67 -18.93
N GLY A 67 15.85 -13.77 -18.18
CA GLY A 67 17.07 -14.39 -17.70
C GLY A 67 17.89 -13.48 -16.77
N MET A 68 17.24 -12.56 -16.06
CA MET A 68 17.90 -11.56 -15.21
C MET A 68 17.90 -12.01 -13.75
N LYS A 69 18.92 -11.56 -12.99
CA LYS A 69 18.93 -11.69 -11.53
C LYS A 69 17.99 -10.64 -10.91
N CYS A 70 17.45 -10.90 -9.72
CA CYS A 70 16.60 -9.96 -8.98
C CYS A 70 17.29 -8.60 -8.78
N SER A 71 18.61 -8.59 -8.57
CA SER A 71 19.43 -7.37 -8.42
C SER A 71 19.49 -6.47 -9.66
N ALA A 72 19.09 -6.96 -10.83
CA ALA A 72 18.99 -6.11 -12.01
C ALA A 72 17.89 -5.04 -11.86
N CYS A 73 16.78 -5.40 -11.19
CA CYS A 73 15.62 -4.52 -11.00
C CYS A 73 15.47 -4.03 -9.56
N HIS A 74 16.08 -4.71 -8.59
CA HIS A 74 15.90 -4.43 -7.17
C HIS A 74 17.22 -4.04 -6.51
N LEU A 75 17.15 -3.13 -5.54
CA LEU A 75 18.24 -2.90 -4.60
C LEU A 75 18.34 -4.07 -3.61
N ALA A 76 17.21 -4.43 -3.07
CA ALA A 76 16.85 -5.68 -2.41
C ALA A 76 15.34 -5.83 -2.60
N VAL A 77 14.89 -7.04 -2.92
CA VAL A 77 13.47 -7.34 -3.14
C VAL A 77 12.64 -6.88 -1.93
N PRO A 78 11.52 -6.15 -2.09
CA PRO A 78 10.88 -5.76 -3.36
C PRO A 78 11.26 -4.33 -3.84
N VAL A 79 12.14 -3.61 -3.15
CA VAL A 79 12.46 -2.21 -3.46
C VAL A 79 13.18 -2.09 -4.80
N LEU A 80 12.56 -1.37 -5.72
CA LEU A 80 13.08 -1.18 -7.07
C LEU A 80 14.26 -0.19 -7.09
N ASN A 81 15.29 -0.53 -7.87
CA ASN A 81 16.28 0.42 -8.32
C ASN A 81 15.71 1.26 -9.49
N GLN A 82 16.50 2.17 -10.06
CA GLN A 82 16.03 3.05 -11.14
C GLN A 82 15.63 2.27 -12.40
N PHE A 83 16.38 1.24 -12.76
CA PHE A 83 16.02 0.37 -13.88
C PHE A 83 14.70 -0.36 -13.65
N GLY A 84 14.50 -0.95 -12.46
CA GLY A 84 13.27 -1.60 -12.11
C GLY A 84 12.06 -0.67 -12.08
N GLN A 85 12.27 0.60 -11.64
CA GLN A 85 11.21 1.61 -11.70
C GLN A 85 10.85 1.96 -13.14
N ALA A 86 11.82 2.20 -13.99
CA ALA A 86 11.60 2.49 -15.41
C ALA A 86 10.92 1.31 -16.14
N PHE A 87 11.32 0.08 -15.83
CA PHE A 87 10.69 -1.13 -16.35
C PHE A 87 9.20 -1.23 -15.94
N LYS A 88 8.88 -0.97 -14.67
CA LYS A 88 7.49 -0.92 -14.16
C LYS A 88 6.68 0.16 -14.89
N ASP A 89 7.23 1.36 -15.00
CA ASP A 89 6.55 2.50 -15.62
C ASP A 89 6.34 2.29 -17.12
N ASN A 90 7.28 1.62 -17.80
CA ASN A 90 7.15 1.19 -19.19
C ASN A 90 6.24 -0.02 -19.42
N GLY A 91 5.38 -0.36 -18.46
CA GLY A 91 4.40 -1.44 -18.62
C GLY A 91 4.95 -2.84 -18.43
N TYR A 92 6.01 -3.00 -17.62
CA TYR A 92 6.69 -4.27 -17.39
C TYR A 92 7.28 -4.87 -18.67
N ARG A 93 7.82 -4.00 -19.54
CA ARG A 93 8.44 -4.35 -20.82
C ARG A 93 9.82 -3.72 -20.95
N MET A 94 10.70 -4.37 -21.68
CA MET A 94 11.93 -3.77 -22.13
C MET A 94 11.64 -2.73 -23.22
N LYS A 95 12.35 -1.62 -23.22
CA LYS A 95 12.05 -0.44 -24.06
C LYS A 95 11.96 -0.71 -25.56
N ASN A 96 12.66 -1.72 -26.08
CA ASN A 96 12.76 -2.04 -27.50
C ASN A 96 12.37 -3.50 -27.78
N GLY A 97 11.65 -4.18 -26.87
CA GLY A 97 11.29 -5.58 -27.00
C GLY A 97 9.83 -5.76 -27.42
N THR A 98 9.60 -6.65 -28.37
CA THR A 98 8.28 -7.26 -28.55
C THR A 98 8.10 -8.28 -27.43
N ASP A 99 7.28 -7.93 -26.45
CA ASP A 99 7.00 -8.79 -25.29
C ASP A 99 5.74 -9.61 -25.51
N ASP A 100 5.76 -10.46 -26.55
CA ASP A 100 4.65 -11.35 -26.83
C ASP A 100 4.52 -12.43 -25.76
N LEU A 101 3.27 -12.67 -25.32
CA LEU A 101 2.96 -13.87 -24.55
C LEU A 101 3.17 -15.09 -25.45
N ARG A 102 4.12 -15.93 -25.09
CA ARG A 102 4.36 -17.21 -25.76
C ARG A 102 3.72 -18.31 -24.93
N ALA A 103 2.46 -18.64 -25.25
CA ALA A 103 1.66 -19.59 -24.49
C ALA A 103 2.29 -21.00 -24.38
N ASN A 104 3.11 -21.37 -25.35
CA ASN A 104 3.84 -22.65 -25.39
C ASN A 104 5.19 -22.63 -24.67
N GLU A 105 5.63 -21.49 -24.16
CA GLU A 105 6.91 -21.35 -23.43
C GLU A 105 6.65 -20.97 -21.96
N PRO A 106 6.71 -21.88 -20.98
CA PRO A 106 6.41 -21.60 -19.57
C PRO A 106 7.27 -20.50 -18.96
N ALA A 107 8.49 -20.27 -19.46
CA ALA A 107 9.36 -19.19 -19.01
C ALA A 107 8.75 -17.78 -19.22
N TYR A 108 7.83 -17.64 -20.17
CA TYR A 108 7.16 -16.40 -20.50
C TYR A 108 5.79 -16.24 -19.81
N TRP A 109 5.38 -17.21 -19.01
CA TRP A 109 4.14 -17.08 -18.26
C TRP A 109 4.30 -16.02 -17.19
N PRO A 110 3.44 -15.01 -17.18
CA PRO A 110 3.51 -13.90 -16.24
C PRO A 110 2.86 -14.28 -14.89
N LEU A 111 3.10 -15.52 -14.44
CA LEU A 111 2.54 -16.07 -13.20
C LEU A 111 3.59 -16.07 -12.09
N PHE A 112 3.11 -15.84 -10.88
CA PHE A 112 3.90 -15.95 -9.66
C PHE A 112 3.04 -16.56 -8.55
N ALA A 113 3.70 -17.08 -7.54
CA ALA A 113 3.05 -17.50 -6.32
C ALA A 113 3.93 -17.17 -5.11
N TRP A 114 3.28 -16.88 -3.98
CA TRP A 114 3.93 -16.67 -2.71
C TRP A 114 3.26 -17.52 -1.66
N LEU A 115 4.09 -18.03 -0.76
CA LEU A 115 3.65 -18.65 0.48
C LEU A 115 4.20 -17.82 1.63
N TRP A 116 3.37 -17.44 2.58
CA TRP A 116 3.88 -16.81 3.79
C TRP A 116 3.34 -17.48 5.05
N LYS A 117 4.15 -17.41 6.09
CA LYS A 117 3.83 -17.82 7.44
C LYS A 117 4.59 -16.94 8.41
N ASP A 118 3.95 -16.54 9.48
CA ASP A 118 4.59 -15.72 10.49
C ASP A 118 4.26 -16.19 11.91
N TYR A 119 5.12 -15.80 12.85
CA TYR A 119 4.96 -15.93 14.28
C TYR A 119 4.98 -14.53 14.89
N GLU A 120 4.01 -14.20 15.72
CA GLU A 120 3.85 -12.89 16.32
C GLU A 120 3.66 -13.01 17.84
N VAL A 121 4.34 -12.16 18.60
CA VAL A 121 4.06 -11.92 20.02
C VAL A 121 3.65 -10.47 20.18
N ASP A 122 2.42 -10.25 20.63
CA ASP A 122 1.83 -8.93 20.82
C ASP A 122 1.47 -8.71 22.29
N VAL A 123 1.99 -7.63 22.87
CA VAL A 123 1.72 -7.20 24.25
C VAL A 123 1.06 -5.84 24.24
N GLN A 124 -0.19 -5.79 24.73
CA GLN A 124 -0.92 -4.54 24.88
C GLN A 124 -0.87 -4.03 26.32
N ARG A 125 -0.58 -2.74 26.44
CA ARG A 125 -0.62 -2.02 27.72
C ARG A 125 -1.60 -0.84 27.66
N VAL A 126 -2.32 -0.64 28.75
CA VAL A 126 -3.19 0.51 28.98
C VAL A 126 -2.75 1.19 30.27
N GLY A 127 -2.40 2.49 30.21
CA GLY A 127 -1.87 3.22 31.36
C GLY A 127 -0.61 2.58 31.95
N GLY A 128 0.22 1.90 31.14
CA GLY A 128 1.42 1.18 31.57
C GLY A 128 1.19 -0.24 32.08
N ARG A 129 -0.05 -0.67 32.33
CA ARG A 129 -0.38 -2.04 32.79
C ARG A 129 -0.65 -2.94 31.58
N THR A 130 -0.09 -4.15 31.59
CA THR A 130 -0.42 -5.17 30.58
C THR A 130 -1.86 -5.62 30.73
N VAL A 131 -2.64 -5.47 29.67
CA VAL A 131 -4.06 -5.86 29.62
C VAL A 131 -4.29 -7.05 28.71
N GLN A 132 -3.37 -7.31 27.80
CA GLN A 132 -3.42 -8.43 26.87
C GLN A 132 -2.01 -8.85 26.46
N GLU A 133 -1.82 -10.15 26.36
CA GLU A 133 -0.64 -10.78 25.77
C GLU A 133 -1.12 -11.90 24.87
N ARG A 134 -0.61 -11.93 23.65
CA ARG A 134 -0.89 -12.97 22.66
C ARG A 134 0.40 -13.37 22.00
N GLY A 135 0.58 -14.64 21.77
CA GLY A 135 1.68 -15.17 20.98
C GLY A 135 1.23 -16.40 20.22
N GLY A 136 1.69 -16.53 19.01
CA GLY A 136 1.35 -17.69 18.19
C GLY A 136 1.76 -17.54 16.74
N VAL A 137 1.58 -18.64 16.04
CA VAL A 137 1.70 -18.69 14.59
C VAL A 137 0.46 -18.02 14.02
N SER A 138 0.65 -17.01 13.15
CA SER A 138 -0.45 -16.39 12.44
C SER A 138 -0.98 -17.29 11.34
N ASP A 139 -2.18 -17.00 10.89
CA ASP A 139 -2.71 -17.62 9.69
C ASP A 139 -1.80 -17.29 8.51
N GLY A 140 -1.31 -18.32 7.83
CA GLY A 140 -0.56 -18.17 6.60
C GLY A 140 -1.47 -17.84 5.43
N ALA A 141 -0.86 -17.55 4.28
CA ALA A 141 -1.62 -17.41 3.05
C ALA A 141 -0.82 -17.83 1.83
N VAL A 142 -1.56 -18.17 0.81
CA VAL A 142 -1.07 -18.42 -0.55
C VAL A 142 -1.55 -17.27 -1.42
N VAL A 143 -0.62 -16.65 -2.12
CA VAL A 143 -0.93 -15.69 -3.17
C VAL A 143 -0.60 -16.32 -4.51
N LEU A 144 -1.57 -16.38 -5.36
CA LEU A 144 -1.39 -16.75 -6.75
C LEU A 144 -1.65 -15.52 -7.60
N GLY A 145 -0.85 -15.26 -8.60
CA GLY A 145 -1.10 -14.06 -9.37
C GLY A 145 -0.45 -14.04 -10.72
N GLY A 146 -0.83 -13.02 -11.47
CA GLY A 146 -0.24 -12.69 -12.75
C GLY A 146 0.08 -11.21 -12.85
N LEU A 147 1.26 -10.91 -13.37
CA LEU A 147 1.69 -9.55 -13.69
C LEU A 147 2.52 -9.57 -14.96
N GLY A 148 2.12 -8.81 -15.96
CA GLY A 148 2.85 -8.78 -17.21
C GLY A 148 2.23 -7.89 -18.28
N SER A 149 2.65 -8.11 -19.51
CA SER A 149 2.15 -7.44 -20.70
C SER A 149 1.51 -8.44 -21.68
N ILE A 150 0.50 -7.96 -22.40
CA ILE A 150 -0.17 -8.67 -23.50
C ILE A 150 0.05 -7.80 -24.74
N GLY A 151 0.85 -8.28 -25.70
CA GLY A 151 1.27 -7.48 -26.83
C GLY A 151 2.03 -6.21 -26.41
N ASP A 152 2.03 -5.22 -27.30
CA ASP A 152 2.88 -4.04 -27.15
C ASP A 152 2.31 -2.95 -26.23
N ARG A 153 1.01 -3.00 -25.92
CA ARG A 153 0.35 -1.85 -25.29
C ARG A 153 -0.47 -2.15 -24.06
N VAL A 154 -0.69 -3.41 -23.71
CA VAL A 154 -1.53 -3.78 -22.59
C VAL A 154 -0.69 -4.41 -21.49
N SER A 155 -0.77 -3.91 -20.28
CA SER A 155 -0.24 -4.55 -19.07
C SER A 155 -1.38 -4.88 -18.13
N PHE A 156 -1.18 -5.87 -17.28
CA PHE A 156 -2.18 -6.28 -16.30
C PHE A 156 -1.53 -6.74 -15.01
N ARG A 157 -2.31 -6.71 -13.95
CA ARG A 157 -2.02 -7.40 -12.68
C ARG A 157 -3.31 -7.99 -12.15
N PHE A 158 -3.20 -9.21 -11.62
CA PHE A 158 -4.25 -9.87 -10.89
C PHE A 158 -3.62 -10.65 -9.73
N THR A 159 -4.02 -10.34 -8.50
CA THR A 159 -3.38 -10.87 -7.29
C THR A 159 -4.44 -11.33 -6.29
N PRO A 160 -4.98 -12.55 -6.43
CA PRO A 160 -5.82 -13.18 -5.40
C PRO A 160 -4.96 -13.69 -4.25
N ILE A 161 -5.46 -13.53 -3.03
CA ILE A 161 -4.88 -14.00 -1.77
C ILE A 161 -5.86 -15.03 -1.18
N ILE A 162 -5.35 -16.18 -0.81
CA ILE A 162 -6.11 -17.26 -0.18
C ILE A 162 -5.49 -17.50 1.20
N TYR A 163 -6.25 -17.23 2.23
CA TYR A 163 -5.84 -17.42 3.63
C TYR A 163 -6.09 -18.86 4.10
N GLU A 164 -5.36 -19.30 5.10
CA GLU A 164 -5.53 -20.63 5.71
C GLU A 164 -6.93 -20.84 6.31
N ASP A 165 -7.60 -19.77 6.76
CA ASP A 165 -8.99 -19.81 7.25
C ASP A 165 -10.03 -19.93 6.12
N GLY A 166 -9.60 -20.04 4.87
CA GLY A 166 -10.45 -20.17 3.69
C GLY A 166 -10.96 -18.83 3.13
N ASN A 167 -10.71 -17.71 3.79
CA ASN A 167 -11.05 -16.40 3.26
C ASN A 167 -10.21 -16.09 2.01
N THR A 168 -10.81 -15.37 1.07
CA THR A 168 -10.14 -14.94 -0.15
C THR A 168 -10.29 -13.45 -0.35
N LEU A 169 -9.24 -12.80 -0.86
CA LEU A 169 -9.23 -11.39 -1.19
C LEU A 169 -8.57 -11.20 -2.56
N VAL A 170 -9.10 -10.32 -3.39
CA VAL A 170 -8.39 -9.83 -4.57
C VAL A 170 -7.69 -8.53 -4.18
N ASP A 171 -6.39 -8.60 -3.98
CA ASP A 171 -5.56 -7.45 -3.58
C ASP A 171 -5.45 -6.44 -4.73
N HIS A 172 -5.05 -6.89 -5.92
CA HIS A 172 -4.96 -6.07 -7.11
C HIS A 172 -5.70 -6.74 -8.27
N GLY A 173 -6.41 -5.93 -9.06
CA GLY A 173 -7.05 -6.39 -10.28
C GLY A 173 -7.18 -5.22 -11.24
N TRP A 174 -6.16 -5.02 -12.11
CA TRP A 174 -6.17 -3.91 -13.05
C TRP A 174 -5.59 -4.28 -14.41
N ILE A 175 -6.03 -3.51 -15.41
CA ILE A 175 -5.50 -3.50 -16.79
C ILE A 175 -5.01 -2.09 -17.09
N ARG A 176 -3.86 -1.98 -17.75
CA ARG A 176 -3.27 -0.71 -18.17
C ARG A 176 -3.03 -0.70 -19.67
N TYR A 177 -3.54 0.32 -20.36
CA TYR A 177 -3.17 0.64 -21.71
C TYR A 177 -1.98 1.59 -21.69
N ASN A 178 -0.85 1.14 -22.25
CA ASN A 178 0.41 1.86 -22.23
C ASN A 178 0.55 2.72 -23.47
N GLN A 179 1.22 3.87 -23.31
CA GLN A 179 1.57 4.79 -24.41
C GLN A 179 0.33 5.16 -25.24
N ALA A 180 -0.75 5.55 -24.58
CA ALA A 180 -1.90 6.10 -25.27
C ALA A 180 -1.45 7.29 -26.13
N PHE A 181 -1.97 7.36 -27.35
CA PHE A 181 -1.55 8.35 -28.34
C PHE A 181 -0.05 8.32 -28.71
N GLY A 182 0.65 7.19 -28.45
CA GLY A 182 2.08 7.03 -28.74
C GLY A 182 3.01 7.75 -27.76
N SER A 183 2.53 8.14 -26.59
CA SER A 183 3.28 8.93 -25.60
C SER A 183 3.47 8.20 -24.29
N ASP A 184 4.70 8.15 -23.76
CA ASP A 184 5.00 7.66 -22.41
C ASP A 184 4.34 8.51 -21.31
N TRP A 185 3.94 9.73 -21.66
CA TRP A 185 3.24 10.64 -20.76
C TRP A 185 1.77 10.33 -20.55
N VAL A 186 1.19 9.40 -21.33
CA VAL A 186 -0.23 9.04 -21.18
C VAL A 186 -0.36 7.53 -21.15
N ASN A 187 -0.56 7.00 -19.95
CA ASN A 187 -0.93 5.60 -19.74
C ASN A 187 -2.22 5.56 -18.95
N ILE A 188 -3.14 4.69 -19.30
CA ILE A 188 -4.48 4.61 -18.72
C ILE A 188 -4.62 3.25 -18.02
N LYS A 189 -4.88 3.25 -16.71
CA LYS A 189 -5.08 2.06 -15.91
C LYS A 189 -6.50 2.03 -15.34
N VAL A 190 -7.16 0.90 -15.43
CA VAL A 190 -8.52 0.69 -14.91
C VAL A 190 -8.53 -0.55 -14.02
N GLY A 191 -9.20 -0.46 -12.88
CA GLY A 191 -9.33 -1.55 -11.91
C GLY A 191 -8.92 -1.15 -10.50
N ALA A 192 -8.76 -2.13 -9.63
CA ALA A 192 -8.28 -1.92 -8.28
C ALA A 192 -6.74 -1.86 -8.27
N ALA A 193 -6.20 -0.68 -8.01
CA ALA A 193 -4.76 -0.41 -8.02
C ALA A 193 -4.31 0.44 -6.82
N GLU A 194 -3.06 0.23 -6.41
CA GLU A 194 -2.44 1.11 -5.43
C GLU A 194 -2.33 2.54 -5.94
N LEU A 195 -2.53 3.52 -5.05
CA LEU A 195 -2.17 4.91 -5.31
C LEU A 195 -0.63 5.06 -5.37
N ASP A 196 -0.12 5.97 -6.16
CA ASP A 196 1.34 6.18 -6.29
C ASP A 196 1.90 6.91 -5.07
N LEU A 197 1.90 6.26 -3.92
CA LEU A 197 2.42 6.78 -2.65
C LEU A 197 3.94 6.54 -2.53
N PRO A 198 4.69 7.37 -1.78
CA PRO A 198 6.14 7.22 -1.61
C PRO A 198 6.53 5.89 -0.97
N ILE A 199 5.78 5.46 0.02
CA ILE A 199 5.92 4.18 0.71
C ILE A 199 4.66 3.38 0.44
N TYR A 200 4.84 2.23 -0.14
CA TYR A 200 3.76 1.28 -0.41
C TYR A 200 4.26 -0.13 -0.13
N PRO A 201 3.44 -1.05 0.37
CA PRO A 201 3.90 -2.38 0.77
C PRO A 201 4.81 -3.09 -0.23
N GLY A 202 4.45 -3.09 -1.50
CA GLY A 202 5.27 -3.67 -2.56
C GLY A 202 6.56 -2.95 -2.92
N ARG A 203 6.91 -1.89 -2.18
CA ARG A 203 8.12 -1.09 -2.39
C ARG A 203 8.95 -0.99 -1.13
N GLU A 204 8.56 -1.72 -0.09
CA GLU A 204 9.19 -1.71 1.22
C GLU A 204 9.94 -3.01 1.50
N TYR A 205 10.97 -2.92 2.37
CA TYR A 205 11.74 -4.09 2.72
C TYR A 205 11.05 -4.98 3.75
N ASN A 206 10.25 -4.41 4.64
CA ASN A 206 9.61 -5.15 5.70
C ASN A 206 8.38 -5.94 5.21
N MET A 207 8.23 -7.16 5.67
CA MET A 207 7.16 -8.10 5.30
C MET A 207 5.98 -8.08 6.27
N GLY A 208 6.20 -7.69 7.53
CA GLY A 208 5.17 -7.68 8.55
C GLY A 208 4.12 -6.58 8.41
N ALA A 209 3.11 -6.61 9.27
CA ALA A 209 2.06 -5.60 9.33
C ALA A 209 2.58 -4.17 9.53
N SER A 210 3.76 -4.04 10.16
CA SER A 210 4.49 -2.79 10.38
C SER A 210 5.00 -2.11 9.12
N ARG A 211 5.06 -2.81 7.98
CA ARG A 211 5.47 -2.25 6.69
C ARG A 211 4.59 -1.10 6.23
N PHE A 212 3.37 -1.03 6.75
CA PHE A 212 2.47 0.03 6.39
C PHE A 212 2.84 1.34 7.09
N ALA A 213 2.79 2.42 6.34
CA ALA A 213 2.84 3.73 6.93
C ALA A 213 1.50 3.98 7.62
N VAL A 214 1.48 3.90 8.98
CA VAL A 214 0.24 4.09 9.77
C VAL A 214 -0.44 5.42 9.46
N LEU A 215 0.32 6.42 9.04
CA LEU A 215 -0.21 7.74 8.66
C LEU A 215 -1.14 7.69 7.42
N TYR A 216 -1.02 6.66 6.55
CA TYR A 216 -1.94 6.48 5.41
C TYR A 216 -3.28 5.90 5.82
N ALA A 217 -3.28 5.07 6.87
CA ALA A 217 -4.49 4.46 7.42
C ALA A 217 -5.15 5.30 8.52
N TYR A 218 -4.57 6.47 8.85
CA TYR A 218 -5.06 7.24 9.96
C TYR A 218 -6.45 7.81 9.70
N SER A 219 -7.34 7.56 10.66
CA SER A 219 -8.62 8.24 10.83
C SER A 219 -8.70 8.77 12.25
N VAL A 220 -9.34 9.92 12.44
CA VAL A 220 -9.59 10.47 13.77
C VAL A 220 -10.41 9.46 14.59
N PRO A 221 -10.05 9.21 15.87
CA PRO A 221 -10.81 8.29 16.71
C PRO A 221 -12.32 8.62 16.75
N GLY A 222 -13.14 7.59 16.54
CA GLY A 222 -14.59 7.75 16.44
C GLY A 222 -15.10 8.11 15.04
N SER A 223 -14.24 8.20 14.03
CA SER A 223 -14.67 8.39 12.65
C SER A 223 -15.48 7.19 12.15
N VAL A 224 -16.59 7.47 11.46
CA VAL A 224 -17.40 6.47 10.75
C VAL A 224 -16.82 6.12 9.37
N SER A 225 -15.90 6.95 8.86
CA SER A 225 -15.23 6.67 7.60
C SER A 225 -14.20 5.56 7.75
N ARG A 226 -14.20 4.64 6.77
CA ARG A 226 -13.18 3.59 6.61
C ARG A 226 -12.23 3.87 5.45
N PHE A 227 -12.32 5.05 4.86
CA PHE A 227 -11.42 5.40 3.76
C PHE A 227 -9.97 5.50 4.23
N SER A 228 -9.09 4.89 3.48
CA SER A 228 -7.64 4.95 3.67
C SER A 228 -6.96 5.03 2.30
N VAL A 229 -5.95 5.90 2.18
CA VAL A 229 -5.11 5.94 0.98
C VAL A 229 -4.15 4.75 0.89
N LEU A 230 -4.09 3.94 1.93
CA LEU A 230 -3.22 2.75 2.01
C LEU A 230 -3.65 1.64 1.05
N PHE A 231 -4.95 1.45 0.86
CA PHE A 231 -5.49 0.30 0.13
C PHE A 231 -5.62 0.55 -1.37
N PRO A 232 -5.54 -0.49 -2.23
CA PRO A 232 -5.88 -0.36 -3.64
C PRO A 232 -7.28 0.20 -3.81
N GLN A 233 -7.40 1.18 -4.68
CA GLN A 233 -8.65 1.86 -4.95
C GLN A 233 -9.19 1.39 -6.29
N PRO A 234 -10.47 0.96 -6.36
CA PRO A 234 -11.10 0.67 -7.64
C PRO A 234 -11.37 1.98 -8.39
N GLY A 235 -10.83 2.09 -9.60
CA GLY A 235 -10.98 3.33 -10.35
C GLY A 235 -10.23 3.38 -11.67
N LEU A 236 -10.00 4.61 -12.10
CA LEU A 236 -9.25 4.99 -13.28
C LEU A 236 -8.01 5.78 -12.87
N GLU A 237 -6.84 5.38 -13.34
CA GLU A 237 -5.60 6.12 -13.21
C GLU A 237 -5.08 6.58 -14.57
N ILE A 238 -4.71 7.85 -14.68
CA ILE A 238 -3.93 8.39 -15.78
C ILE A 238 -2.54 8.70 -15.23
N MET A 239 -1.52 8.11 -15.81
CA MET A 239 -0.14 8.26 -15.35
C MET A 239 0.81 8.49 -16.52
N GLY A 240 1.91 9.18 -16.24
CA GLY A 240 2.94 9.45 -17.22
C GLY A 240 4.33 9.58 -16.62
N HIS A 241 5.33 9.42 -17.48
CA HIS A 241 6.73 9.49 -17.09
C HIS A 241 7.63 9.86 -18.28
N ASP A 242 8.83 10.36 -18.02
CA ASP A 242 9.87 10.48 -19.01
C ASP A 242 10.57 9.11 -19.24
N LEU A 243 11.42 9.05 -20.25
CA LEU A 243 12.10 7.81 -20.67
C LEU A 243 12.91 7.11 -19.56
N GLY A 244 13.37 7.85 -18.57
CA GLY A 244 14.15 7.34 -17.43
C GLY A 244 13.32 7.23 -16.15
N SER A 245 12.03 7.53 -16.20
CA SER A 245 11.15 7.64 -15.02
C SER A 245 11.70 8.56 -13.92
N ARG A 246 12.43 9.61 -14.35
CA ARG A 246 12.91 10.66 -13.45
C ARG A 246 11.76 11.60 -13.07
N ASN A 247 10.96 11.98 -14.06
CA ASN A 247 9.74 12.76 -13.88
C ASN A 247 8.54 11.86 -14.07
N ARG A 248 7.64 11.88 -13.11
CA ARG A 248 6.44 11.04 -13.11
C ARG A 248 5.27 11.79 -12.54
N TYR A 249 4.08 11.51 -13.05
CA TYR A 249 2.83 11.90 -12.42
C TYR A 249 1.82 10.76 -12.43
N SER A 250 0.85 10.82 -11.52
CA SER A 250 -0.31 9.95 -11.44
C SER A 250 -1.52 10.76 -11.00
N VAL A 251 -2.64 10.58 -11.68
CA VAL A 251 -3.95 11.11 -11.29
C VAL A 251 -4.93 9.96 -11.27
N ASN A 252 -5.61 9.76 -10.14
CA ASN A 252 -6.56 8.68 -9.93
C ASN A 252 -7.94 9.25 -9.64
N LEU A 253 -8.96 8.72 -10.32
CA LEU A 253 -10.37 8.87 -9.97
C LEU A 253 -10.85 7.51 -9.47
N PHE A 254 -11.35 7.44 -8.24
CA PHE A 254 -11.66 6.17 -7.60
C PHE A 254 -12.95 6.23 -6.79
N ASN A 255 -13.42 5.07 -6.35
CA ASN A 255 -14.53 4.93 -5.43
C ASN A 255 -14.02 4.45 -4.07
N THR A 256 -14.36 5.16 -2.99
CA THR A 256 -13.90 4.85 -1.64
C THR A 256 -14.55 3.63 -1.01
N GLY A 257 -15.54 3.02 -1.66
CA GLY A 257 -16.24 1.84 -1.17
C GLY A 257 -17.25 2.11 -0.04
N GLY A 258 -17.49 3.37 0.32
CA GLY A 258 -18.41 3.74 1.40
C GLY A 258 -19.90 3.51 1.11
N ALA A 259 -20.26 3.25 -0.13
CA ALA A 259 -21.65 3.01 -0.51
C ALA A 259 -21.96 1.52 -0.71
N PRO A 260 -23.02 0.97 -0.10
CA PRO A 260 -23.35 -0.45 -0.14
C PRO A 260 -23.93 -0.93 -1.49
N ARG A 261 -23.89 -0.11 -2.53
CA ARG A 261 -24.50 -0.47 -3.83
C ARG A 261 -23.46 -1.09 -4.76
N ALA A 262 -23.58 -2.40 -4.98
CA ALA A 262 -22.76 -3.22 -5.85
C ALA A 262 -22.66 -2.74 -7.33
N HIS A 263 -23.40 -1.71 -7.74
CA HIS A 263 -23.49 -1.22 -9.11
C HIS A 263 -23.21 0.28 -9.29
N CYS A 264 -22.77 0.97 -8.25
CA CYS A 264 -22.51 2.40 -8.33
C CYS A 264 -21.04 2.68 -8.55
N VAL A 265 -20.69 3.15 -9.73
CA VAL A 265 -19.29 3.39 -10.14
C VAL A 265 -18.67 4.61 -9.42
N LEU A 266 -19.47 5.56 -8.94
CA LEU A 266 -18.99 6.79 -8.30
C LEU A 266 -19.90 7.25 -7.14
N CYS A 267 -20.40 6.31 -6.31
CA CYS A 267 -21.25 6.68 -5.17
C CYS A 267 -20.50 7.34 -4.01
N SER A 268 -19.21 7.11 -3.91
CA SER A 268 -18.34 7.80 -2.96
C SER A 268 -17.04 8.16 -3.69
N PRO A 269 -17.07 9.21 -4.55
CA PRO A 269 -15.94 9.52 -5.39
C PRO A 269 -14.76 10.04 -4.59
N GLY A 270 -13.57 9.71 -5.09
CA GLY A 270 -12.31 10.25 -4.63
C GLY A 270 -11.40 10.60 -5.80
N ILE A 271 -10.51 11.53 -5.55
CA ILE A 271 -9.43 11.91 -6.47
C ILE A 271 -8.11 11.89 -5.71
N PHE A 272 -7.06 11.38 -6.35
CA PHE A 272 -5.69 11.44 -5.87
C PHE A 272 -4.80 11.95 -6.99
N GLY A 273 -3.81 12.75 -6.64
CA GLY A 273 -2.79 13.20 -7.58
C GLY A 273 -1.41 13.19 -6.94
N ARG A 274 -0.41 12.84 -7.72
CA ARG A 274 1.01 12.90 -7.32
C ARG A 274 1.90 13.31 -8.48
N VAL A 275 2.95 14.08 -8.15
CA VAL A 275 4.07 14.40 -9.04
C VAL A 275 5.36 14.09 -8.32
N THR A 276 6.34 13.50 -9.01
CA THR A 276 7.67 13.19 -8.47
C THR A 276 8.76 13.58 -9.44
N HIS A 277 9.88 14.03 -8.88
CA HIS A 277 11.12 14.26 -9.61
C HIS A 277 12.29 13.55 -8.93
N ARG A 278 13.15 12.90 -9.72
CA ARG A 278 14.40 12.27 -9.27
C ARG A 278 15.59 12.90 -9.96
N HIS A 279 16.54 13.33 -9.17
CA HIS A 279 17.86 13.79 -9.63
C HIS A 279 18.95 12.82 -9.19
N GLU A 280 19.85 12.48 -10.10
CA GLU A 280 21.02 11.61 -9.85
C GLU A 280 22.29 12.42 -9.91
N PHE A 281 23.20 12.16 -8.98
CA PHE A 281 24.50 12.80 -8.89
C PHE A 281 25.57 11.83 -9.38
N ALA A 282 26.44 12.28 -10.27
CA ALA A 282 27.50 11.43 -10.84
C ALA A 282 28.55 11.03 -9.79
N ASN A 283 28.83 11.89 -8.84
CA ASN A 283 29.88 11.71 -7.83
C ASN A 283 29.42 12.17 -6.45
N GLY A 284 30.08 11.67 -5.40
CA GLY A 284 29.88 12.07 -4.03
C GLY A 284 29.08 11.06 -3.19
N PHE A 285 28.91 11.39 -1.92
CA PHE A 285 28.17 10.56 -0.96
C PHE A 285 26.66 10.56 -1.21
N LEU A 286 26.10 11.66 -1.69
CA LEU A 286 24.72 11.74 -2.15
C LEU A 286 24.64 11.25 -3.59
N ARG A 287 23.97 10.13 -3.82
CA ARG A 287 23.82 9.47 -5.13
C ARG A 287 22.59 9.91 -5.90
N ALA A 288 21.47 10.06 -5.19
CA ALA A 288 20.23 10.55 -5.80
C ALA A 288 19.33 11.20 -4.75
N VAL A 289 18.48 12.10 -5.22
CA VAL A 289 17.36 12.67 -4.47
C VAL A 289 16.10 12.45 -5.29
N ARG A 290 15.07 11.91 -4.68
CA ARG A 290 13.71 11.91 -5.22
C ARG A 290 12.84 12.77 -4.31
N ALA A 291 12.11 13.73 -4.87
CA ALA A 291 11.12 14.51 -4.17
C ALA A 291 9.74 14.33 -4.82
N GLY A 292 8.69 14.38 -4.02
CA GLY A 292 7.32 14.25 -4.48
C GLY A 292 6.34 15.06 -3.65
N VAL A 293 5.24 15.43 -4.29
CA VAL A 293 4.07 16.01 -3.64
C VAL A 293 2.85 15.25 -4.07
N PHE A 294 1.89 15.08 -3.17
CA PHE A 294 0.64 14.37 -3.44
C PHE A 294 -0.52 14.98 -2.69
N GLY A 295 -1.73 14.78 -3.21
CA GLY A 295 -2.95 15.16 -2.56
C GLY A 295 -4.06 14.16 -2.84
N ALA A 296 -4.98 14.01 -1.89
CA ALA A 296 -6.19 13.22 -2.02
C ALA A 296 -7.39 13.99 -1.50
N TYR A 297 -8.50 13.88 -2.20
CA TYR A 297 -9.83 14.21 -1.71
C TYR A 297 -10.70 12.97 -1.89
N ALA A 298 -11.40 12.59 -0.84
CA ALA A 298 -12.27 11.42 -0.85
C ALA A 298 -13.58 11.77 -0.16
N THR A 299 -14.66 11.12 -0.56
CA THR A 299 -15.95 11.27 0.08
C THR A 299 -16.39 9.99 0.76
N TRP A 300 -17.20 10.10 1.81
CA TRP A 300 -17.77 8.99 2.56
C TRP A 300 -19.21 9.30 2.93
N PRO A 301 -20.16 8.36 2.76
CA PRO A 301 -21.54 8.57 3.13
C PRO A 301 -21.73 8.59 4.65
N VAL A 302 -22.61 9.45 5.14
CA VAL A 302 -22.98 9.54 6.56
C VAL A 302 -24.47 9.28 6.72
N GLY A 303 -24.83 8.43 7.70
CA GLY A 303 -26.21 8.06 7.97
C GLY A 303 -26.79 7.04 6.98
N PRO A 304 -28.10 6.80 7.06
CA PRO A 304 -28.79 5.82 6.21
C PRO A 304 -28.94 6.30 4.76
N ASP A 305 -28.87 7.59 4.52
CA ASP A 305 -28.90 8.17 3.17
C ASP A 305 -27.49 8.25 2.61
N THR A 306 -27.20 7.36 1.66
CA THR A 306 -25.90 7.28 0.98
C THR A 306 -25.64 8.46 0.05
N SER A 307 -26.59 9.39 -0.12
CA SER A 307 -26.41 10.62 -0.89
C SER A 307 -25.74 11.74 -0.09
N ASP A 308 -25.76 11.67 1.25
CA ASP A 308 -25.08 12.66 2.11
C ASP A 308 -23.59 12.34 2.24
N LEU A 309 -22.82 12.80 1.28
CA LEU A 309 -21.38 12.57 1.19
C LEU A 309 -20.59 13.64 1.93
N LYS A 310 -19.67 13.22 2.80
CA LYS A 310 -18.77 14.10 3.56
C LYS A 310 -17.33 13.91 3.13
N GLY A 311 -16.60 15.01 3.06
CA GLY A 311 -15.27 15.08 2.48
C GLY A 311 -14.15 14.79 3.48
N GLN A 312 -13.08 14.17 2.96
CA GLN A 312 -11.79 13.99 3.63
C GLN A 312 -10.68 14.46 2.72
N GLN A 313 -9.72 15.19 3.25
CA GLN A 313 -8.59 15.75 2.51
C GLN A 313 -7.27 15.28 3.09
N ARG A 314 -6.32 14.97 2.22
CA ARG A 314 -4.93 14.65 2.57
C ARG A 314 -4.02 15.40 1.62
N LEU A 315 -3.03 16.09 2.15
CA LEU A 315 -1.98 16.75 1.36
C LEU A 315 -0.64 16.36 1.96
N GLY A 316 0.29 15.95 1.14
CA GLY A 316 1.60 15.50 1.62
C GLY A 316 2.73 15.72 0.64
N GLY A 317 3.93 15.56 1.16
CA GLY A 317 5.16 15.59 0.40
C GLY A 317 6.19 14.64 0.98
N ASP A 318 7.11 14.23 0.14
CA ASP A 318 8.19 13.31 0.50
C ASP A 318 9.51 13.67 -0.15
N VAL A 319 10.59 13.29 0.55
CA VAL A 319 11.96 13.33 0.03
C VAL A 319 12.62 12.00 0.34
N GLU A 320 13.22 11.40 -0.66
CA GLU A 320 14.03 10.19 -0.54
C GLU A 320 15.46 10.52 -0.95
N LEU A 321 16.41 10.23 -0.08
CA LEU A 321 17.83 10.41 -0.27
C LEU A 321 18.51 9.05 -0.41
N TRP A 322 19.35 8.92 -1.42
CA TRP A 322 20.20 7.76 -1.66
C TRP A 322 21.62 8.14 -1.37
N LEU A 323 22.17 7.61 -0.29
CA LEU A 323 23.43 8.00 0.27
C LEU A 323 24.43 6.85 0.22
N GLY A 324 25.73 7.19 0.27
CA GLY A 324 26.79 6.25 0.51
C GLY A 324 27.52 5.78 -0.75
N SER A 325 28.23 4.69 -0.58
CA SER A 325 29.01 4.00 -1.59
C SER A 325 28.45 2.60 -1.81
N ASP A 326 29.05 1.82 -2.71
CA ASP A 326 28.72 0.42 -2.92
C ASP A 326 28.93 -0.45 -1.66
N VAL A 327 29.71 0.05 -0.70
CA VAL A 327 29.97 -0.62 0.58
C VAL A 327 28.98 -0.19 1.68
N LEU A 328 28.47 1.05 1.60
CA LEU A 328 27.56 1.63 2.58
C LEU A 328 26.33 2.27 1.88
N PRO A 329 25.47 1.49 1.26
CA PRO A 329 24.25 2.01 0.67
C PRO A 329 23.19 2.27 1.74
N LEU A 330 22.81 3.53 1.88
CA LEU A 330 21.80 4.00 2.83
C LEU A 330 20.71 4.75 2.08
N ARG A 331 19.45 4.39 2.36
CA ARG A 331 18.27 5.12 1.89
C ARG A 331 17.59 5.80 3.08
N VAL A 332 17.30 7.08 2.94
CA VAL A 332 16.58 7.87 3.93
C VAL A 332 15.31 8.41 3.28
N THR A 333 14.16 8.14 3.87
CA THR A 333 12.88 8.68 3.40
C THR A 333 12.26 9.54 4.49
N VAL A 334 11.93 10.78 4.15
CA VAL A 334 11.18 11.70 5.00
C VAL A 334 9.86 12.00 4.32
N MET A 335 8.77 11.99 5.08
CA MET A 335 7.44 12.33 4.56
C MET A 335 6.66 13.13 5.59
N ALA A 336 5.85 14.06 5.10
CA ALA A 336 4.89 14.79 5.89
C ALA A 336 3.52 14.77 5.22
N ILE A 337 2.45 14.66 6.02
CA ILE A 337 1.06 14.70 5.59
C ILE A 337 0.27 15.62 6.52
N THR A 338 -0.60 16.44 5.97
CA THR A 338 -1.67 17.11 6.70
C THR A 338 -3.02 16.58 6.24
N GLY A 339 -3.96 16.45 7.16
CA GLY A 339 -5.30 15.95 6.88
C GLY A 339 -6.40 16.79 7.51
N ARG A 340 -7.56 16.82 6.86
CA ARG A 340 -8.80 17.42 7.37
C ARG A 340 -9.97 16.51 7.00
N ASP A 341 -10.82 16.23 7.98
CA ASP A 341 -12.05 15.46 7.82
C ASP A 341 -13.25 16.35 8.14
N ASP A 342 -14.35 16.17 7.42
CA ASP A 342 -15.62 16.81 7.77
C ASP A 342 -16.07 16.33 9.16
N ARG A 343 -16.55 17.24 10.00
CA ARG A 343 -17.00 16.95 11.37
C ARG A 343 -18.10 15.88 11.42
N ALA A 344 -18.94 15.80 10.39
CA ALA A 344 -20.02 14.81 10.37
C ALA A 344 -19.50 13.36 10.26
N LEU A 345 -18.24 13.16 9.84
CA LEU A 345 -17.60 11.86 9.87
C LEU A 345 -17.17 11.41 11.26
N VAL A 346 -17.16 12.32 12.23
CA VAL A 346 -16.85 12.04 13.64
C VAL A 346 -18.01 12.55 14.50
N PRO A 347 -19.01 11.71 14.83
CA PRO A 347 -20.27 12.15 15.45
C PRO A 347 -20.12 13.00 16.73
N ALA A 348 -19.03 12.81 17.48
CA ALA A 348 -18.72 13.61 18.67
C ALA A 348 -17.92 14.91 18.38
N ALA A 349 -17.58 15.18 17.11
CA ALA A 349 -16.79 16.34 16.77
C ALA A 349 -17.66 17.63 16.76
N THR A 350 -17.12 18.69 17.35
CA THR A 350 -17.72 20.04 17.34
C THR A 350 -17.27 20.89 16.16
N ARG A 351 -16.22 20.47 15.49
CA ARG A 351 -15.60 21.11 14.31
C ARG A 351 -14.86 20.09 13.48
N ASP A 352 -14.46 20.47 12.28
CA ASP A 352 -13.69 19.62 11.39
C ASP A 352 -12.37 19.21 12.05
N PRO A 353 -12.13 17.90 12.27
CA PRO A 353 -10.85 17.44 12.76
C PRO A 353 -9.73 17.67 11.75
N THR A 354 -8.57 18.09 12.24
CA THR A 354 -7.36 18.25 11.44
C THR A 354 -6.19 17.60 12.14
N PHE A 355 -5.26 17.05 11.37
CA PHE A 355 -4.05 16.44 11.90
C PHE A 355 -2.83 16.68 11.02
N ASP A 356 -1.65 16.54 11.61
CA ASP A 356 -0.38 16.44 10.92
C ASP A 356 0.26 15.11 11.21
N ALA A 357 0.92 14.56 10.20
CA ALA A 357 1.67 13.32 10.34
C ALA A 357 3.06 13.47 9.72
N GLY A 358 4.04 12.86 10.34
CA GLY A 358 5.41 12.83 9.87
C GLY A 358 6.01 11.43 9.95
N MET A 359 6.96 11.15 9.07
CA MET A 359 7.69 9.89 9.04
C MET A 359 9.15 10.11 8.67
N LEU A 360 10.02 9.37 9.34
CA LEU A 360 11.42 9.17 8.97
C LEU A 360 11.66 7.67 8.86
N GLN A 361 12.20 7.24 7.72
CA GLN A 361 12.63 5.86 7.50
C GLN A 361 14.09 5.82 7.11
N LEU A 362 14.83 4.91 7.70
CA LEU A 362 16.23 4.62 7.43
C LEU A 362 16.35 3.17 6.97
N GLU A 363 17.05 2.93 5.87
CA GLU A 363 17.29 1.60 5.34
C GLU A 363 18.76 1.46 4.95
N TYR A 364 19.40 0.47 5.53
CA TYR A 364 20.78 0.12 5.22
C TYR A 364 20.81 -1.23 4.51
N VAL A 365 21.35 -1.22 3.29
CA VAL A 365 21.38 -2.39 2.39
C VAL A 365 22.83 -2.70 2.02
N PRO A 366 23.64 -3.27 2.96
CA PRO A 366 25.08 -3.45 2.76
C PRO A 366 25.41 -4.35 1.58
N LYS A 367 24.64 -5.38 1.40
CA LYS A 367 24.65 -6.32 0.26
C LYS A 367 23.32 -7.07 0.26
N LEU A 368 22.85 -7.46 -0.92
CA LEU A 368 21.95 -8.58 -0.95
C LEU A 368 22.68 -9.79 -0.34
N PRO A 369 22.05 -10.50 0.57
CA PRO A 369 20.61 -10.57 0.87
C PRO A 369 20.18 -9.90 2.19
N LEU A 370 20.97 -9.06 2.83
CA LEU A 370 20.68 -8.52 4.17
C LEU A 370 20.23 -7.04 4.11
N VAL A 371 19.17 -6.70 4.83
CA VAL A 371 18.66 -5.34 4.95
C VAL A 371 18.34 -5.04 6.41
N PHE A 372 18.83 -3.91 6.92
CA PHE A 372 18.42 -3.33 8.19
C PHE A 372 17.55 -2.11 7.92
N TYR A 373 16.47 -1.95 8.68
CA TYR A 373 15.58 -0.82 8.50
C TYR A 373 14.95 -0.36 9.81
N SER A 374 14.68 0.93 9.88
CA SER A 374 14.02 1.58 11.02
C SER A 374 13.05 2.63 10.51
N ARG A 375 11.92 2.79 11.20
CA ARG A 375 10.91 3.79 10.89
C ARG A 375 10.37 4.42 12.14
N LEU A 376 10.29 5.74 12.11
CA LEU A 376 9.60 6.54 13.12
C LEU A 376 8.43 7.23 12.44
N GLN A 377 7.23 7.14 13.02
CA GLN A 377 6.06 7.86 12.55
C GLN A 377 5.39 8.55 13.73
N MET A 378 4.85 9.72 13.47
CA MET A 378 4.06 10.46 14.45
C MET A 378 2.84 11.09 13.78
N ILE A 379 1.72 11.06 14.49
CA ILE A 379 0.48 11.73 14.09
C ILE A 379 0.07 12.63 15.25
N ARG A 380 -0.26 13.87 14.94
CA ARG A 380 -0.67 14.88 15.92
C ARG A 380 -1.97 15.54 15.48
N ASN A 381 -2.99 15.39 16.30
CA ASN A 381 -4.24 16.06 16.10
C ASN A 381 -4.10 17.55 16.40
N ARG A 382 -4.41 18.39 15.43
CA ARG A 382 -4.47 19.82 15.62
C ARG A 382 -5.83 20.17 16.20
N ARG A 383 -5.88 20.72 17.40
CA ARG A 383 -7.10 21.17 18.06
C ARG A 383 -8.01 20.02 18.50
N GLN A 384 -8.50 20.15 19.68
CA GLN A 384 -9.53 19.32 20.28
C GLN A 384 -10.82 19.37 19.43
N ALA A 385 -10.99 18.44 18.51
CA ALA A 385 -12.16 18.38 17.65
C ALA A 385 -13.34 17.68 18.37
N VAL A 386 -13.03 16.78 19.31
CA VAL A 386 -14.01 15.98 20.06
C VAL A 386 -14.21 16.61 21.44
N ALA A 387 -15.43 17.03 21.75
CA ALA A 387 -15.74 17.67 23.03
C ALA A 387 -15.45 16.72 24.22
N GLY A 388 -14.92 17.28 25.32
CA GLY A 388 -14.64 16.54 26.54
C GLY A 388 -13.44 15.60 26.48
N THR A 389 -12.67 15.58 25.38
CA THR A 389 -11.43 14.80 25.28
C THR A 389 -10.22 15.65 25.65
N PRO A 390 -9.15 15.03 26.21
CA PRO A 390 -7.90 15.72 26.51
C PRO A 390 -7.22 16.23 25.24
N ASP A 391 -6.32 17.20 25.40
CA ASP A 391 -5.36 17.55 24.35
C ASP A 391 -4.57 16.29 23.95
N ALA A 392 -4.17 16.18 22.68
CA ALA A 392 -3.49 15.02 22.12
C ALA A 392 -4.34 13.71 22.07
N PHE A 393 -5.68 13.79 22.24
CA PHE A 393 -6.56 12.63 22.06
C PHE A 393 -6.40 12.03 20.67
N GLY A 394 -6.03 10.73 20.62
CA GLY A 394 -5.80 10.01 19.38
C GLY A 394 -4.47 10.30 18.69
N ASP A 395 -3.57 11.10 19.27
CA ASP A 395 -2.20 11.22 18.79
C ASP A 395 -1.51 9.86 18.77
N GLN A 396 -0.66 9.63 17.79
CA GLN A 396 0.02 8.35 17.63
C GLN A 396 1.53 8.53 17.52
N ASP A 397 2.27 7.63 18.15
CA ASP A 397 3.69 7.44 18.00
C ASP A 397 3.96 5.98 17.60
N PHE A 398 4.65 5.78 16.49
CA PHE A 398 5.01 4.48 15.98
C PHE A 398 6.52 4.40 15.77
N GLN A 399 7.13 3.38 16.33
CA GLN A 399 8.54 3.06 16.22
C GLN A 399 8.70 1.64 15.72
N PHE A 400 9.58 1.45 14.76
CA PHE A 400 9.80 0.16 14.12
C PHE A 400 11.27 -0.04 13.81
N VAL A 401 11.77 -1.24 14.06
CA VAL A 401 13.10 -1.71 13.65
C VAL A 401 13.00 -3.14 13.16
N GLY A 402 13.78 -3.48 12.16
CA GLY A 402 13.82 -4.84 11.65
C GLY A 402 15.06 -5.18 10.85
N VAL A 403 15.26 -6.44 10.68
CA VAL A 403 16.27 -7.03 9.81
C VAL A 403 15.61 -8.08 8.92
N ARG A 404 15.94 -8.04 7.65
CA ARG A 404 15.48 -9.02 6.67
C ARG A 404 16.65 -9.66 5.97
N HIS A 405 16.56 -10.95 5.78
CA HIS A 405 17.46 -11.75 4.98
C HIS A 405 16.72 -12.32 3.78
N ALA A 406 17.26 -12.15 2.58
CA ALA A 406 16.69 -12.68 1.33
C ALA A 406 17.67 -13.69 0.73
N LEU A 407 17.31 -14.95 0.72
CA LEU A 407 18.05 -16.01 0.06
C LEU A 407 17.50 -16.22 -1.35
N GLU A 408 18.22 -15.74 -2.35
CA GLU A 408 17.93 -16.10 -3.74
C GLU A 408 18.45 -17.53 -3.99
N LEU A 409 17.57 -18.53 -3.88
CA LEU A 409 17.93 -19.92 -4.10
C LEU A 409 18.31 -20.16 -5.56
N ASN A 410 17.63 -19.47 -6.48
CA ASN A 410 17.93 -19.41 -7.91
C ASN A 410 17.05 -18.34 -8.58
N SER A 411 17.08 -18.20 -9.91
CA SER A 411 16.22 -17.26 -10.65
C SER A 411 14.71 -17.54 -10.58
N ARG A 412 14.29 -18.60 -9.92
CA ARG A 412 12.89 -19.04 -9.82
C ARG A 412 12.35 -18.99 -8.39
N PHE A 413 13.23 -19.00 -7.39
CA PHE A 413 12.84 -19.09 -5.98
C PHE A 413 13.64 -18.10 -5.14
N ALA A 414 12.95 -17.36 -4.30
CA ALA A 414 13.54 -16.56 -3.26
C ALA A 414 12.89 -16.90 -1.91
N TRP A 415 13.70 -17.03 -0.88
CA TRP A 415 13.24 -17.23 0.48
C TRP A 415 13.60 -16.02 1.31
N LEU A 416 12.59 -15.38 1.88
CA LEU A 416 12.72 -14.21 2.70
C LEU A 416 12.45 -14.56 4.16
N LEU A 417 13.34 -14.10 5.04
CA LEU A 417 13.19 -14.19 6.49
C LEU A 417 13.27 -12.79 7.08
N GLU A 418 12.38 -12.46 7.99
CA GLU A 418 12.36 -11.18 8.67
C GLU A 418 12.16 -11.36 10.17
N LEU A 419 12.96 -10.63 10.95
CA LEU A 419 12.72 -10.40 12.37
C LEU A 419 12.52 -8.90 12.58
N SER A 420 11.41 -8.53 13.19
CA SER A 420 11.10 -7.13 13.45
C SER A 420 10.43 -6.92 14.79
N TYR A 421 10.57 -5.70 15.30
CA TYR A 421 9.93 -5.22 16.50
C TYR A 421 9.30 -3.86 16.23
N TRP A 422 8.08 -3.65 16.75
CA TRP A 422 7.49 -2.33 16.76
C TRP A 422 6.78 -2.01 18.05
N ARG A 423 6.73 -0.70 18.33
CA ARG A 423 5.96 -0.10 19.39
C ARG A 423 5.00 0.92 18.78
N TRP A 424 3.73 0.76 19.10
CA TRP A 424 2.69 1.70 18.67
C TRP A 424 1.92 2.22 19.88
N THR A 425 1.96 3.53 20.11
CA THR A 425 1.26 4.20 21.20
C THR A 425 0.19 5.11 20.63
N ILE A 426 -1.06 4.95 21.12
CA ILE A 426 -2.18 5.84 20.84
C ILE A 426 -2.53 6.54 22.15
N LYS A 427 -2.54 7.88 22.13
CA LYS A 427 -2.67 8.69 23.34
C LYS A 427 -4.14 8.93 23.71
N HIS A 428 -4.44 8.85 24.97
CA HIS A 428 -5.70 9.26 25.60
C HIS A 428 -6.99 8.61 25.08
N VAL A 429 -6.91 7.42 24.45
CA VAL A 429 -8.06 6.75 23.84
C VAL A 429 -8.72 5.70 24.74
N ALA A 430 -8.10 5.35 25.87
CA ALA A 430 -8.66 4.42 26.83
C ALA A 430 -9.44 5.15 27.95
N PRO A 431 -10.31 4.45 28.72
CA PRO A 431 -11.01 5.03 29.85
C PRO A 431 -10.08 5.78 30.81
N GLY A 432 -10.53 6.94 31.30
CA GLY A 432 -9.73 7.82 32.15
C GLY A 432 -8.62 8.57 31.41
N GLY A 433 -8.64 8.62 30.09
CA GLY A 433 -7.63 9.31 29.28
C GLY A 433 -6.29 8.57 29.21
N ALA A 434 -6.25 7.28 29.48
CA ALA A 434 -5.03 6.49 29.46
C ALA A 434 -4.57 6.20 28.01
N ASN A 435 -3.24 6.05 27.85
CA ASN A 435 -2.64 5.65 26.59
C ASN A 435 -2.77 4.14 26.37
N VAL A 436 -2.96 3.75 25.10
CA VAL A 436 -2.84 2.35 24.66
C VAL A 436 -1.51 2.19 23.96
N THR A 437 -0.68 1.26 24.42
CA THR A 437 0.62 0.95 23.80
C THR A 437 0.67 -0.53 23.44
N ASN A 438 1.09 -0.82 22.23
CA ASN A 438 1.34 -2.16 21.72
C ASN A 438 2.83 -2.34 21.50
N HIS A 439 3.33 -3.48 21.91
CA HIS A 439 4.66 -3.97 21.63
C HIS A 439 4.50 -5.28 20.86
N THR A 440 5.10 -5.37 19.71
CA THR A 440 5.02 -6.58 18.88
C THR A 440 6.40 -7.01 18.43
N VAL A 441 6.70 -8.29 18.61
CA VAL A 441 7.81 -8.99 17.98
C VAL A 441 7.24 -9.87 16.89
N TRP A 442 7.80 -9.81 15.71
CA TRP A 442 7.33 -10.53 14.56
C TRP A 442 8.49 -11.27 13.88
N LEU A 443 8.28 -12.54 13.60
CA LEU A 443 9.17 -13.39 12.81
C LEU A 443 8.37 -13.94 11.63
N GLY A 444 8.73 -13.56 10.43
CA GLY A 444 8.02 -13.98 9.22
C GLY A 444 8.91 -14.65 8.21
N THR A 445 8.29 -15.49 7.42
CA THR A 445 8.92 -16.20 6.31
C THR A 445 8.04 -16.14 5.07
N HIS A 446 8.66 -15.84 3.93
CA HIS A 446 8.04 -15.88 2.62
C HIS A 446 8.85 -16.76 1.69
N LEU A 447 8.15 -17.54 0.89
CA LEU A 447 8.72 -18.26 -0.24
C LEU A 447 8.05 -17.75 -1.52
N ASP A 448 8.86 -17.19 -2.41
CA ASP A 448 8.43 -16.59 -3.68
C ASP A 448 8.84 -17.50 -4.85
N PHE A 449 7.92 -17.78 -5.79
CA PHE A 449 8.18 -18.58 -6.99
C PHE A 449 7.25 -18.27 -8.18
#